data_47fbca2b27b56b9758d57c08a3ea0321
#
_entry.id   47fbca2b27b56b9758d57c08a3ea0321
#
_cell.length_a   1.000
_cell.length_b   1.000
_cell.length_c   1.000
_cell.angle_alpha   90.00
_cell.angle_beta   90.00
_cell.angle_gamma   90.00
#
_symmetry.space_group_name_H-M   'P 1'
#
loop_
_entity.id
_entity.type
_entity.pdbx_description
1 polymer ?
#
loop_
_entity_poly.entity_id
_entity_poly.type
_entity_poly.pdbx_seq_one_letter_code
_entity_poly.pdbx_strand_id
1 'polypeptide(L)'
;MATIRCPRKSTKFRFIAHYKTRYSIVLMCRFLSVSKSGYYAWLDREPSRYDQEEQALKKRIIKVFTQSRETYGSPRVHAELRHQGVLVSRKRVARIMREQGLRSRSYRIYMKMAKLHRFYQSIKNIKKDTPKPTAVNQQWSGDLTYIKQGKRWMYLAVVIDLYSRKIVGWSLGSKKSTQLTMSSLRMAIRNRKPQERLLFHTDRGSEYRAHEVQALLSKNGIVPSMNRPGHCTDNAEVESFFHTLKGDIIRKNSFKSEKQLRDKLAGYIQHFYNRYRLHSSLGYRTPHEYEIVTG
;
A
#
# COMPACT_ATOMS: atom_id res chain seq x y z
N MET A 1 10.46 10.73 37.78
CA MET A 1 10.11 12.17 37.73
C MET A 1 10.04 12.61 36.29
N ALA A 2 8.86 12.91 35.77
CA ALA A 2 8.69 13.40 34.42
C ALA A 2 9.08 14.88 34.38
N THR A 3 10.14 15.20 33.66
CA THR A 3 10.60 16.59 33.45
C THR A 3 9.55 17.31 32.60
N ILE A 4 8.74 18.15 33.22
CA ILE A 4 7.80 19.04 32.54
C ILE A 4 8.65 20.07 31.78
N ARG A 5 8.91 19.83 30.49
CA ARG A 5 9.56 20.80 29.60
C ARG A 5 8.67 22.03 29.53
N CYS A 6 9.18 23.16 30.05
CA CYS A 6 8.51 24.45 29.95
C CYS A 6 8.15 24.76 28.48
N PRO A 7 6.90 25.02 28.14
CA PRO A 7 6.49 25.22 26.76
C PRO A 7 7.21 26.42 26.14
N ARG A 8 7.63 26.28 24.86
CA ARG A 8 8.32 27.36 24.10
C ARG A 8 7.46 28.63 24.09
N LYS A 9 8.08 29.80 24.05
CA LYS A 9 7.37 31.08 24.02
C LYS A 9 6.28 31.15 22.94
N SER A 10 6.54 30.59 21.75
CA SER A 10 5.54 30.49 20.65
C SER A 10 4.32 29.65 21.00
N THR A 11 4.46 28.61 21.82
CA THR A 11 3.32 27.79 22.28
C THR A 11 2.46 28.56 23.27
N LYS A 12 3.09 29.34 24.14
CA LYS A 12 2.40 30.25 25.07
C LYS A 12 1.61 31.31 24.32
N PHE A 13 2.20 31.91 23.29
CA PHE A 13 1.54 32.93 22.45
C PHE A 13 0.35 32.33 21.66
N ARG A 14 0.48 31.12 21.12
CA ARG A 14 -0.66 30.43 20.48
C ARG A 14 -1.80 30.18 21.46
N PHE A 15 -1.50 29.82 22.68
CA PHE A 15 -2.52 29.66 23.74
C PHE A 15 -3.25 30.98 23.98
N ILE A 16 -2.52 32.08 24.15
CA ILE A 16 -3.09 33.43 24.35
C ILE A 16 -3.99 33.81 23.15
N ALA A 17 -3.51 33.58 21.91
CA ALA A 17 -4.28 33.87 20.70
C ALA A 17 -5.57 33.05 20.60
N HIS A 18 -5.55 31.79 21.05
CA HIS A 18 -6.72 30.94 21.05
C HIS A 18 -7.79 31.37 22.06
N TYR A 19 -7.37 31.85 23.23
CA TYR A 19 -8.29 32.20 24.31
C TYR A 19 -8.53 33.70 24.49
N LYS A 20 -8.01 34.57 23.58
CA LYS A 20 -8.11 36.03 23.66
C LYS A 20 -9.54 36.60 23.75
N THR A 21 -10.54 35.82 23.27
CA THR A 21 -11.96 36.18 23.36
C THR A 21 -12.60 35.84 24.71
N ARG A 22 -11.98 34.96 25.49
CA ARG A 22 -12.49 34.52 26.80
C ARG A 22 -11.80 35.15 28.00
N TYR A 23 -10.52 35.47 27.85
CA TYR A 23 -9.68 35.97 28.95
C TYR A 23 -8.87 37.16 28.54
N SER A 24 -8.60 38.04 29.48
CA SER A 24 -7.75 39.22 29.26
C SER A 24 -6.33 38.79 28.85
N ILE A 25 -5.84 39.38 27.74
CA ILE A 25 -4.49 39.13 27.21
C ILE A 25 -3.43 39.48 28.29
N VAL A 26 -3.64 40.58 29.04
CA VAL A 26 -2.73 41.01 30.12
C VAL A 26 -2.61 39.95 31.20
N LEU A 27 -3.75 39.37 31.63
CA LEU A 27 -3.81 38.34 32.66
C LEU A 27 -3.09 37.06 32.18
N MET A 28 -3.36 36.63 30.96
CA MET A 28 -2.73 35.44 30.37
C MET A 28 -1.22 35.60 30.19
N CYS A 29 -0.77 36.80 29.73
CA CYS A 29 0.65 37.10 29.61
C CYS A 29 1.36 37.01 30.98
N ARG A 30 0.75 37.56 32.00
CA ARG A 30 1.26 37.51 33.37
C ARG A 30 1.36 36.09 33.90
N PHE A 31 0.28 35.31 33.75
CA PHE A 31 0.23 33.91 34.19
C PHE A 31 1.23 33.01 33.49
N LEU A 32 1.40 33.21 32.17
CA LEU A 32 2.34 32.42 31.34
C LEU A 32 3.78 32.99 31.37
N SER A 33 4.05 34.03 32.14
CA SER A 33 5.37 34.68 32.25
C SER A 33 5.92 35.03 30.86
N VAL A 34 5.15 35.81 30.07
CA VAL A 34 5.54 36.36 28.78
C VAL A 34 5.15 37.85 28.71
N SER A 35 5.90 38.65 27.95
CA SER A 35 5.58 40.06 27.82
C SER A 35 4.41 40.30 26.86
N LYS A 36 3.60 41.31 27.14
CA LYS A 36 2.50 41.76 26.28
C LYS A 36 3.05 42.27 24.93
N SER A 37 4.12 43.03 24.95
CA SER A 37 4.80 43.51 23.72
C SER A 37 5.29 42.34 22.87
N GLY A 38 5.91 41.34 23.51
CA GLY A 38 6.36 40.13 22.81
C GLY A 38 5.20 39.31 22.15
N TYR A 39 4.02 39.31 22.78
CA TYR A 39 2.83 38.70 22.18
C TYR A 39 2.36 39.44 20.94
N TYR A 40 2.23 40.75 20.99
CA TYR A 40 1.82 41.56 19.84
C TYR A 40 2.86 41.52 18.71
N ALA A 41 4.14 41.65 19.03
CA ALA A 41 5.22 41.51 18.04
C ALA A 41 5.24 40.10 17.40
N TRP A 42 4.80 39.06 18.13
CA TRP A 42 4.62 37.72 17.55
C TRP A 42 3.36 37.63 16.69
N LEU A 43 2.27 38.31 17.05
CA LEU A 43 1.01 38.31 16.31
C LEU A 43 1.17 39.02 14.96
N ASP A 44 1.89 40.15 14.93
CA ASP A 44 2.09 40.99 13.73
C ASP A 44 3.27 40.49 12.86
N ARG A 45 3.99 39.45 13.32
CA ARG A 45 5.12 38.92 12.58
C ARG A 45 4.66 38.18 11.34
N GLU A 46 5.13 38.58 10.18
CA GLU A 46 4.97 37.84 8.95
C GLU A 46 5.59 36.43 9.07
N PRO A 47 4.98 35.41 8.42
CA PRO A 47 5.55 34.07 8.40
C PRO A 47 6.97 34.07 7.83
N SER A 48 7.92 33.51 8.57
CA SER A 48 9.29 33.39 8.08
C SER A 48 9.33 32.59 6.77
N ARG A 49 10.38 32.75 5.98
CA ARG A 49 10.62 31.97 4.77
C ARG A 49 10.52 30.44 5.07
N TYR A 50 11.03 30.01 6.20
CA TYR A 50 10.91 28.61 6.66
C TYR A 50 9.44 28.21 6.88
N ASP A 51 8.63 29.07 7.50
CA ASP A 51 7.21 28.77 7.72
C ASP A 51 6.44 28.72 6.41
N GLN A 52 6.74 29.59 5.47
CA GLN A 52 6.15 29.59 4.13
C GLN A 52 6.51 28.32 3.36
N GLU A 53 7.78 27.93 3.36
CA GLU A 53 8.27 26.67 2.76
C GLU A 53 7.62 25.44 3.42
N GLU A 54 7.47 25.47 4.76
CA GLU A 54 6.82 24.38 5.49
C GLU A 54 5.31 24.27 5.15
N GLN A 55 4.62 25.39 5.00
CA GLN A 55 3.22 25.40 4.56
C GLN A 55 3.06 24.89 3.12
N ALA A 56 3.94 25.30 2.21
CA ALA A 56 3.97 24.80 0.85
C ALA A 56 4.21 23.29 0.81
N LEU A 57 5.17 22.80 1.60
CA LEU A 57 5.45 21.37 1.72
C LEU A 57 4.26 20.58 2.31
N LYS A 58 3.58 21.12 3.34
CA LYS A 58 2.35 20.51 3.89
C LYS A 58 1.29 20.33 2.83
N LYS A 59 1.02 21.37 2.04
CA LYS A 59 0.04 21.29 0.93
C LYS A 59 0.41 20.21 -0.08
N ARG A 60 1.68 20.10 -0.46
CA ARG A 60 2.17 19.04 -1.37
C ARG A 60 2.01 17.64 -0.78
N ILE A 61 2.36 17.43 0.49
CA ILE A 61 2.21 16.17 1.20
C ILE A 61 0.73 15.74 1.24
N ILE A 62 -0.18 16.66 1.58
CA ILE A 62 -1.62 16.39 1.60
C ILE A 62 -2.10 16.00 0.20
N LYS A 63 -1.68 16.74 -0.84
CA LYS A 63 -2.04 16.46 -2.23
C LYS A 63 -1.62 15.04 -2.64
N VAL A 64 -0.36 14.67 -2.43
CA VAL A 64 0.17 13.32 -2.74
C VAL A 64 -0.59 12.24 -1.96
N PHE A 65 -0.85 12.47 -0.67
CA PHE A 65 -1.60 11.54 0.16
C PHE A 65 -3.03 11.31 -0.35
N THR A 66 -3.72 12.38 -0.71
CA THR A 66 -5.09 12.31 -1.26
C THR A 66 -5.12 11.64 -2.64
N GLN A 67 -4.19 12.01 -3.54
CA GLN A 67 -4.07 11.40 -4.86
C GLN A 67 -3.78 9.90 -4.80
N SER A 68 -3.00 9.47 -3.81
CA SER A 68 -2.77 8.05 -3.54
C SER A 68 -3.98 7.33 -2.92
N ARG A 69 -5.15 7.96 -2.85
CA ARG A 69 -6.36 7.44 -2.20
C ARG A 69 -6.11 7.07 -0.72
N GLU A 70 -5.28 7.83 -0.03
CA GLU A 70 -4.85 7.61 1.36
C GLU A 70 -4.13 6.26 1.58
N THR A 71 -3.55 5.66 0.56
CA THR A 71 -2.84 4.38 0.69
C THR A 71 -1.36 4.55 1.00
N TYR A 72 -0.77 5.73 0.73
CA TYR A 72 0.64 5.99 0.93
C TYR A 72 0.96 6.36 2.40
N GLY A 73 1.93 5.65 2.97
CA GLY A 73 2.62 6.08 4.19
C GLY A 73 3.80 6.99 3.87
N SER A 74 4.45 7.53 4.91
CA SER A 74 5.56 8.48 4.74
C SER A 74 6.68 8.02 3.79
N PRO A 75 7.05 6.73 3.68
CA PRO A 75 8.07 6.32 2.72
C PRO A 75 7.64 6.54 1.25
N ARG A 76 6.39 6.18 0.91
CA ARG A 76 5.86 6.37 -0.46
C ARG A 76 5.58 7.83 -0.78
N VAL A 77 5.05 8.59 0.18
CA VAL A 77 4.87 10.04 0.03
C VAL A 77 6.22 10.73 -0.20
N HIS A 78 7.26 10.34 0.53
CA HIS A 78 8.61 10.87 0.33
C HIS A 78 9.16 10.51 -1.06
N ALA A 79 9.00 9.25 -1.51
CA ALA A 79 9.45 8.82 -2.83
C ALA A 79 8.74 9.61 -3.94
N GLU A 80 7.42 9.79 -3.85
CA GLU A 80 6.63 10.56 -4.81
C GLU A 80 7.05 12.03 -4.86
N LEU A 81 7.31 12.65 -3.70
CA LEU A 81 7.82 14.02 -3.66
C LEU A 81 9.19 14.14 -4.34
N ARG A 82 10.06 13.14 -4.18
CA ARG A 82 11.35 13.10 -4.89
C ARG A 82 11.20 12.97 -6.40
N HIS A 83 10.26 12.14 -6.87
CA HIS A 83 9.93 12.04 -8.31
C HIS A 83 9.43 13.39 -8.87
N GLN A 84 8.76 14.19 -8.03
CA GLN A 84 8.33 15.55 -8.38
C GLN A 84 9.43 16.62 -8.20
N GLY A 85 10.70 16.22 -7.98
CA GLY A 85 11.84 17.13 -7.80
C GLY A 85 11.91 17.82 -6.44
N VAL A 86 11.10 17.40 -5.44
CA VAL A 86 11.08 18.02 -4.11
C VAL A 86 12.11 17.36 -3.21
N LEU A 87 13.18 18.07 -2.90
CA LEU A 87 14.24 17.63 -1.98
C LEU A 87 13.79 17.82 -0.52
N VAL A 88 13.42 16.73 0.13
CA VAL A 88 12.97 16.74 1.53
C VAL A 88 13.42 15.44 2.23
N SER A 89 13.73 15.50 3.52
CA SER A 89 14.07 14.28 4.25
C SER A 89 12.81 13.47 4.61
N ARG A 90 12.93 12.14 4.59
CA ARG A 90 11.87 11.23 5.03
C ARG A 90 11.38 11.52 6.45
N LYS A 91 12.28 11.91 7.37
CA LYS A 91 11.95 12.30 8.75
C LYS A 91 11.01 13.51 8.79
N ARG A 92 11.28 14.54 7.94
CA ARG A 92 10.44 15.74 7.84
C ARG A 92 9.05 15.40 7.29
N VAL A 93 8.96 14.59 6.25
CA VAL A 93 7.67 14.09 5.70
C VAL A 93 6.89 13.32 6.78
N ALA A 94 7.52 12.40 7.49
CA ALA A 94 6.87 11.60 8.54
C ALA A 94 6.36 12.47 9.70
N ARG A 95 7.10 13.50 10.09
CA ARG A 95 6.69 14.47 11.12
C ARG A 95 5.45 15.23 10.68
N ILE A 96 5.48 15.81 9.47
CA ILE A 96 4.36 16.57 8.93
C ILE A 96 3.11 15.70 8.78
N MET A 97 3.24 14.49 8.25
CA MET A 97 2.11 13.56 8.15
C MET A 97 1.48 13.24 9.51
N ARG A 98 2.30 13.08 10.55
CA ARG A 98 1.83 12.84 11.93
C ARG A 98 1.10 14.05 12.49
N GLU A 99 1.65 15.25 12.31
CA GLU A 99 1.04 16.51 12.76
C GLU A 99 -0.30 16.78 12.07
N GLN A 100 -0.41 16.39 10.80
CA GLN A 100 -1.66 16.52 10.02
C GLN A 100 -2.62 15.32 10.20
N GLY A 101 -2.31 14.36 11.06
CA GLY A 101 -3.14 13.17 11.27
C GLY A 101 -3.23 12.22 10.07
N LEU A 102 -2.35 12.37 9.07
CA LEU A 102 -2.35 11.58 7.84
C LEU A 102 -1.77 10.19 8.12
N ARG A 103 -2.64 9.19 8.10
CA ARG A 103 -2.26 7.79 8.29
C ARG A 103 -2.80 6.93 7.16
N SER A 104 -1.91 6.17 6.51
CA SER A 104 -2.32 5.29 5.42
C SER A 104 -3.35 4.26 5.88
N ARG A 105 -4.19 3.84 4.94
CA ARG A 105 -5.24 2.82 5.20
C ARG A 105 -4.62 1.51 5.69
N SER A 106 -3.53 1.07 5.08
CA SER A 106 -2.80 -0.14 5.50
C SER A 106 -2.26 -0.04 6.93
N TYR A 107 -1.76 1.14 7.36
CA TYR A 107 -1.30 1.36 8.73
C TYR A 107 -2.43 1.21 9.75
N ARG A 108 -3.62 1.77 9.46
CA ARG A 108 -4.79 1.67 10.36
C ARG A 108 -5.22 0.21 10.56
N ILE A 109 -5.10 -0.61 9.50
CA ILE A 109 -5.42 -2.04 9.53
C ILE A 109 -4.34 -2.81 10.30
N TYR A 110 -3.07 -2.56 10.00
CA TYR A 110 -1.93 -3.19 10.68
C TYR A 110 -1.98 -2.99 12.19
N MET A 111 -2.29 -1.79 12.67
CA MET A 111 -2.40 -1.50 14.12
C MET A 111 -3.57 -2.24 14.78
N LYS A 112 -4.67 -2.50 14.07
CA LYS A 112 -5.75 -3.37 14.58
C LYS A 112 -5.36 -4.84 14.66
N MET A 113 -4.48 -5.32 13.77
CA MET A 113 -4.03 -6.71 13.66
C MET A 113 -2.73 -6.99 14.42
N ALA A 114 -1.97 -5.99 14.81
CA ALA A 114 -0.68 -6.16 15.51
C ALA A 114 -0.79 -6.93 16.84
N LYS A 115 -1.97 -6.94 17.47
CA LYS A 115 -2.25 -7.81 18.63
C LYS A 115 -2.31 -9.31 18.27
N LEU A 116 -2.70 -9.65 17.04
CA LEU A 116 -2.72 -11.04 16.54
C LEU A 116 -1.37 -11.49 15.96
N HIS A 117 -0.57 -10.58 15.43
CA HIS A 117 0.67 -10.90 14.70
C HIS A 117 1.84 -11.34 15.59
N ARG A 118 1.84 -11.05 16.89
CA ARG A 118 2.88 -11.55 17.80
C ARG A 118 2.93 -13.09 17.92
N PHE A 119 1.86 -13.75 17.53
CA PHE A 119 1.78 -15.23 17.54
C PHE A 119 2.45 -15.90 16.33
N TYR A 120 2.68 -15.17 15.23
CA TYR A 120 3.19 -15.72 13.95
C TYR A 120 4.65 -15.39 13.62
N GLN A 121 5.40 -14.72 14.48
CA GLN A 121 6.79 -14.34 14.21
C GLN A 121 7.83 -15.46 14.40
N SER A 122 7.44 -16.68 14.74
CA SER A 122 8.37 -17.80 14.97
C SER A 122 8.66 -18.69 13.76
N ILE A 123 8.08 -18.43 12.57
CA ILE A 123 8.28 -19.27 11.40
C ILE A 123 9.35 -18.67 10.49
N LYS A 124 10.54 -19.28 10.47
CA LYS A 124 11.67 -18.91 9.60
C LYS A 124 11.32 -19.21 8.13
N ASN A 125 11.53 -18.21 7.29
CA ASN A 125 11.35 -18.28 5.84
C ASN A 125 12.41 -19.19 5.20
N ILE A 126 12.01 -20.34 4.67
CA ILE A 126 12.90 -21.31 4.01
C ILE A 126 12.77 -21.18 2.48
N LYS A 127 12.90 -19.98 1.96
CA LYS A 127 12.91 -19.75 0.50
C LYS A 127 14.35 -19.76 -0.03
N LYS A 128 15.17 -20.78 0.40
CA LYS A 128 16.61 -20.76 0.16
C LYS A 128 17.06 -21.26 -1.22
N ASP A 129 16.25 -22.03 -1.92
CA ASP A 129 16.78 -22.82 -3.04
C ASP A 129 16.27 -22.41 -4.44
N THR A 130 15.36 -21.39 -4.51
CA THR A 130 14.90 -20.91 -5.81
C THR A 130 15.53 -19.56 -6.10
N PRO A 131 16.30 -19.42 -7.18
CA PRO A 131 16.86 -18.13 -7.57
C PRO A 131 15.74 -17.12 -7.81
N LYS A 132 15.94 -15.89 -7.37
CA LYS A 132 15.01 -14.79 -7.64
C LYS A 132 14.95 -14.55 -9.14
N PRO A 133 13.76 -14.27 -9.71
CA PRO A 133 13.67 -13.93 -11.13
C PRO A 133 14.45 -12.64 -11.40
N THR A 134 15.20 -12.65 -12.49
CA THR A 134 16.03 -11.52 -12.96
C THR A 134 15.40 -10.76 -14.11
N ALA A 135 14.34 -11.33 -14.71
CA ALA A 135 13.57 -10.72 -15.79
C ALA A 135 12.07 -11.05 -15.68
N VAL A 136 11.27 -10.32 -16.44
CA VAL A 136 9.83 -10.56 -16.58
C VAL A 136 9.55 -11.95 -17.15
N ASN A 137 8.44 -12.53 -16.80
CA ASN A 137 7.96 -13.83 -17.31
C ASN A 137 8.88 -15.03 -17.01
N GLN A 138 9.82 -14.92 -16.09
CA GLN A 138 10.58 -16.09 -15.61
C GLN A 138 9.80 -16.87 -14.54
N GLN A 139 9.13 -16.16 -13.65
CA GLN A 139 8.35 -16.78 -12.57
C GLN A 139 7.05 -16.02 -12.36
N TRP A 140 5.96 -16.76 -12.41
CA TRP A 140 4.64 -16.27 -11.99
C TRP A 140 4.18 -16.98 -10.74
N SER A 141 3.34 -16.34 -9.96
CA SER A 141 2.63 -16.99 -8.87
C SER A 141 1.13 -16.79 -9.02
N GLY A 142 0.38 -17.84 -8.69
CA GLY A 142 -1.08 -17.83 -8.71
C GLY A 142 -1.66 -18.19 -7.35
N ASP A 143 -2.75 -17.51 -6.97
CA ASP A 143 -3.50 -17.82 -5.77
C ASP A 143 -4.94 -17.31 -5.86
N LEU A 144 -5.79 -17.81 -4.96
CA LEU A 144 -7.20 -17.51 -4.84
C LEU A 144 -7.51 -16.82 -3.52
N THR A 145 -8.35 -15.80 -3.57
CA THR A 145 -8.91 -15.21 -2.35
C THR A 145 -10.42 -15.08 -2.45
N TYR A 146 -11.08 -14.93 -1.31
CA TYR A 146 -12.50 -14.68 -1.24
C TYR A 146 -12.78 -13.24 -0.84
N ILE A 147 -13.86 -12.69 -1.39
CA ILE A 147 -14.34 -11.32 -1.19
C ILE A 147 -15.81 -11.38 -0.86
N LYS A 148 -16.23 -10.72 0.21
CA LYS A 148 -17.64 -10.63 0.59
C LYS A 148 -18.34 -9.57 -0.26
N GLN A 149 -19.41 -9.97 -0.95
CA GLN A 149 -20.28 -9.09 -1.73
C GLN A 149 -21.71 -9.21 -1.18
N GLY A 150 -22.11 -8.27 -0.35
CA GLY A 150 -23.37 -8.36 0.38
C GLY A 150 -23.43 -9.60 1.27
N LYS A 151 -24.39 -10.48 1.03
CA LYS A 151 -24.54 -11.78 1.73
C LYS A 151 -23.79 -12.95 1.03
N ARG A 152 -23.18 -12.70 -0.15
CA ARG A 152 -22.54 -13.76 -0.97
C ARG A 152 -21.01 -13.66 -0.87
N TRP A 153 -20.36 -14.79 -1.13
CA TRP A 153 -18.91 -14.86 -1.30
C TRP A 153 -18.58 -14.90 -2.79
N MET A 154 -17.65 -14.06 -3.19
CA MET A 154 -17.04 -14.05 -4.51
C MET A 154 -15.59 -14.50 -4.39
N TYR A 155 -15.08 -15.14 -5.41
CA TYR A 155 -13.71 -15.65 -5.46
C TYR A 155 -12.92 -14.91 -6.53
N LEU A 156 -11.73 -14.46 -6.17
CA LEU A 156 -10.80 -13.77 -7.07
C LEU A 156 -9.56 -14.64 -7.23
N ALA A 157 -9.33 -15.12 -8.46
CA ALA A 157 -8.08 -15.74 -8.86
C ALA A 157 -7.15 -14.69 -9.46
N VAL A 158 -5.86 -14.73 -9.11
CA VAL A 158 -4.85 -13.77 -9.56
C VAL A 158 -3.60 -14.50 -10.01
N VAL A 159 -2.95 -13.97 -11.04
CA VAL A 159 -1.61 -14.33 -11.48
C VAL A 159 -0.72 -13.08 -11.40
N ILE A 160 0.38 -13.17 -10.67
CA ILE A 160 1.36 -12.09 -10.48
C ILE A 160 2.72 -12.50 -11.06
N ASP A 161 3.37 -11.61 -11.77
CA ASP A 161 4.77 -11.75 -12.14
C ASP A 161 5.66 -11.45 -10.93
N LEU A 162 6.53 -12.39 -10.55
CA LEU A 162 7.33 -12.26 -9.33
C LEU A 162 8.48 -11.27 -9.45
N TYR A 163 8.92 -10.98 -10.68
CA TYR A 163 9.96 -9.98 -10.93
C TYR A 163 9.41 -8.56 -10.78
N SER A 164 8.40 -8.24 -11.55
CA SER A 164 7.83 -6.88 -11.62
C SER A 164 6.72 -6.62 -10.61
N ARG A 165 6.22 -7.64 -9.92
CA ARG A 165 5.02 -7.56 -9.04
C ARG A 165 3.75 -7.15 -9.78
N LYS A 166 3.74 -7.17 -11.11
CA LYS A 166 2.60 -6.83 -11.94
C LYS A 166 1.56 -7.94 -11.93
N ILE A 167 0.31 -7.58 -11.76
CA ILE A 167 -0.80 -8.52 -11.95
C ILE A 167 -1.01 -8.67 -13.45
N VAL A 168 -0.71 -9.86 -13.95
CA VAL A 168 -0.74 -10.19 -15.38
C VAL A 168 -2.04 -10.87 -15.82
N GLY A 169 -2.74 -11.51 -14.85
CA GLY A 169 -4.04 -12.11 -15.09
C GLY A 169 -4.89 -12.14 -13.82
N TRP A 170 -6.20 -12.04 -13.98
CA TRP A 170 -7.15 -12.19 -12.89
C TRP A 170 -8.52 -12.59 -13.37
N SER A 171 -9.31 -13.20 -12.50
CA SER A 171 -10.69 -13.59 -12.78
C SER A 171 -11.53 -13.54 -11.51
N LEU A 172 -12.79 -13.10 -11.63
CA LEU A 172 -13.76 -13.02 -10.53
C LEU A 172 -14.93 -13.98 -10.83
N GLY A 173 -15.36 -14.73 -9.83
CA GLY A 173 -16.51 -15.63 -9.97
C GLY A 173 -17.18 -15.95 -8.64
N SER A 174 -18.38 -16.51 -8.71
CA SER A 174 -19.19 -16.87 -7.54
C SER A 174 -18.82 -18.22 -6.92
N LYS A 175 -17.98 -19.02 -7.58
CA LYS A 175 -17.56 -20.34 -7.11
C LYS A 175 -16.04 -20.48 -7.17
N LYS A 176 -15.46 -21.10 -6.15
CA LYS A 176 -14.08 -21.57 -6.17
C LYS A 176 -14.01 -22.78 -7.11
N SER A 177 -13.40 -22.61 -8.29
CA SER A 177 -13.43 -23.62 -9.33
C SER A 177 -12.18 -23.58 -10.21
N THR A 178 -11.85 -24.72 -10.83
CA THR A 178 -10.81 -24.86 -11.86
C THR A 178 -10.99 -23.86 -13.00
N GLN A 179 -12.24 -23.63 -13.43
CA GLN A 179 -12.55 -22.69 -14.51
C GLN A 179 -12.16 -21.24 -14.16
N LEU A 180 -12.34 -20.84 -12.88
CA LEU A 180 -11.92 -19.52 -12.41
C LEU A 180 -10.40 -19.35 -12.51
N THR A 181 -9.65 -20.34 -12.05
CA THR A 181 -8.18 -20.40 -12.13
C THR A 181 -7.70 -20.38 -13.58
N MET A 182 -8.31 -21.22 -14.44
CA MET A 182 -7.99 -21.24 -15.86
C MET A 182 -8.23 -19.90 -16.55
N SER A 183 -9.31 -19.19 -16.20
CA SER A 183 -9.64 -17.90 -16.78
C SER A 183 -8.57 -16.83 -16.43
N SER A 184 -8.09 -16.81 -15.19
CA SER A 184 -6.99 -15.92 -14.78
C SER A 184 -5.67 -16.27 -15.48
N LEU A 185 -5.36 -17.55 -15.61
CA LEU A 185 -4.16 -18.05 -16.29
C LEU A 185 -4.19 -17.79 -17.79
N ARG A 186 -5.33 -18.03 -18.47
CA ARG A 186 -5.51 -17.69 -19.89
C ARG A 186 -5.35 -16.18 -20.15
N MET A 187 -5.88 -15.34 -19.25
CA MET A 187 -5.65 -13.89 -19.34
C MET A 187 -4.17 -13.56 -19.23
N ALA A 188 -3.44 -14.14 -18.28
CA ALA A 188 -2.01 -13.94 -18.11
C ALA A 188 -1.22 -14.36 -19.36
N ILE A 189 -1.48 -15.55 -19.89
CA ILE A 189 -0.82 -16.07 -21.10
C ILE A 189 -1.09 -15.16 -22.28
N ARG A 190 -2.34 -14.75 -22.50
CA ARG A 190 -2.72 -13.84 -23.59
C ARG A 190 -2.02 -12.48 -23.51
N ASN A 191 -1.94 -11.92 -22.30
CA ASN A 191 -1.37 -10.60 -22.07
C ASN A 191 0.16 -10.60 -22.19
N ARG A 192 0.82 -11.72 -21.87
CA ARG A 192 2.28 -11.78 -21.74
C ARG A 192 2.98 -12.58 -22.81
N LYS A 193 2.26 -13.53 -23.45
CA LYS A 193 2.82 -14.46 -24.43
C LYS A 193 4.19 -15.00 -23.97
N PRO A 194 4.24 -15.65 -22.80
CA PRO A 194 5.51 -16.06 -22.20
C PRO A 194 6.24 -17.03 -23.13
N GLN A 195 7.56 -16.91 -23.13
CA GLN A 195 8.42 -17.89 -23.79
C GLN A 195 8.51 -19.19 -22.97
N GLU A 196 9.13 -20.22 -23.52
CA GLU A 196 9.31 -21.50 -22.84
C GLU A 196 10.08 -21.34 -21.51
N ARG A 197 9.78 -22.26 -20.56
CA ARG A 197 10.37 -22.37 -19.21
C ARG A 197 9.91 -21.34 -18.17
N LEU A 198 8.82 -20.62 -18.41
CA LEU A 198 8.18 -19.87 -17.33
C LEU A 198 7.78 -20.83 -16.20
N LEU A 199 8.20 -20.51 -14.96
CA LEU A 199 7.78 -21.25 -13.78
C LEU A 199 6.47 -20.66 -13.24
N PHE A 200 5.41 -21.48 -13.11
CA PHE A 200 4.16 -21.06 -12.48
C PHE A 200 4.00 -21.72 -11.11
N HIS A 201 4.17 -20.93 -10.05
CA HIS A 201 4.10 -21.38 -8.69
C HIS A 201 2.73 -21.14 -8.06
N THR A 202 2.18 -22.15 -7.37
CA THR A 202 0.86 -22.09 -6.73
C THR A 202 0.86 -22.83 -5.39
N ASP A 203 -0.20 -22.62 -4.62
CA ASP A 203 -0.52 -23.54 -3.51
C ASP A 203 -0.92 -24.94 -4.05
N ARG A 204 -1.19 -25.87 -3.13
CA ARG A 204 -1.65 -27.22 -3.48
C ARG A 204 -3.17 -27.30 -3.62
N GLY A 205 -3.85 -26.21 -3.87
CA GLY A 205 -5.29 -26.18 -4.08
C GLY A 205 -5.74 -27.17 -5.17
N SER A 206 -6.87 -27.80 -4.98
CA SER A 206 -7.46 -28.74 -5.95
C SER A 206 -7.65 -28.11 -7.32
N GLU A 207 -7.91 -26.81 -7.34
CA GLU A 207 -8.15 -26.00 -8.53
C GLU A 207 -6.91 -25.92 -9.43
N TYR A 208 -5.70 -25.88 -8.83
CA TYR A 208 -4.44 -25.84 -9.56
C TYR A 208 -3.91 -27.21 -9.96
N ARG A 209 -4.32 -28.28 -9.24
CA ARG A 209 -3.95 -29.66 -9.56
C ARG A 209 -4.81 -30.30 -10.65
N ALA A 210 -5.94 -29.68 -11.01
CA ALA A 210 -6.85 -30.19 -12.01
C ALA A 210 -6.14 -30.45 -13.35
N HIS A 211 -6.51 -31.51 -14.02
CA HIS A 211 -5.90 -31.95 -15.29
C HIS A 211 -5.95 -30.84 -16.34
N GLU A 212 -7.05 -30.11 -16.43
CA GLU A 212 -7.23 -29.01 -17.39
C GLU A 212 -6.24 -27.88 -17.19
N VAL A 213 -5.87 -27.56 -15.93
CA VAL A 213 -4.84 -26.54 -15.64
C VAL A 213 -3.47 -27.07 -16.05
N GLN A 214 -3.15 -28.32 -15.70
CA GLN A 214 -1.88 -28.94 -16.08
C GLN A 214 -1.73 -29.04 -17.59
N ALA A 215 -2.78 -29.41 -18.30
CA ALA A 215 -2.81 -29.46 -19.75
C ALA A 215 -2.60 -28.03 -20.37
N LEU A 216 -3.23 -26.99 -19.80
CA LEU A 216 -3.05 -25.62 -20.24
C LEU A 216 -1.59 -25.14 -20.05
N LEU A 217 -0.98 -25.47 -18.89
CA LEU A 217 0.41 -25.13 -18.62
C LEU A 217 1.35 -25.83 -19.60
N SER A 218 1.20 -27.16 -19.78
CA SER A 218 2.00 -27.97 -20.70
C SER A 218 1.91 -27.48 -22.14
N LYS A 219 0.69 -27.16 -22.62
CA LYS A 219 0.46 -26.62 -23.97
C LYS A 219 1.22 -25.31 -24.24
N ASN A 220 1.51 -24.52 -23.19
CA ASN A 220 2.19 -23.24 -23.30
C ASN A 220 3.65 -23.29 -22.82
N GLY A 221 4.25 -24.47 -22.65
CA GLY A 221 5.65 -24.62 -22.18
C GLY A 221 5.89 -24.11 -20.76
N ILE A 222 4.82 -23.99 -19.95
CA ILE A 222 4.90 -23.44 -18.57
C ILE A 222 5.14 -24.58 -17.59
N VAL A 223 6.16 -24.46 -16.78
CA VAL A 223 6.56 -25.45 -15.78
C VAL A 223 5.76 -25.25 -14.50
N PRO A 224 4.94 -26.23 -14.07
CA PRO A 224 4.21 -26.14 -12.81
C PRO A 224 5.13 -26.29 -11.60
N SER A 225 4.89 -25.48 -10.57
CA SER A 225 5.54 -25.57 -9.26
C SER A 225 4.51 -25.40 -8.15
N MET A 226 4.64 -26.16 -7.05
CA MET A 226 3.68 -26.12 -5.94
C MET A 226 4.40 -26.12 -4.60
N ASN A 227 3.82 -25.42 -3.62
CA ASN A 227 4.29 -25.44 -2.24
C ASN A 227 4.52 -26.85 -1.72
N ARG A 228 5.47 -27.02 -0.81
CA ARG A 228 5.63 -28.29 -0.08
C ARG A 228 4.39 -28.55 0.79
N PRO A 229 4.06 -29.83 1.08
CA PRO A 229 2.97 -30.16 1.99
C PRO A 229 3.18 -29.47 3.36
N GLY A 230 2.20 -28.70 3.82
CA GLY A 230 2.25 -28.02 5.13
C GLY A 230 3.01 -26.70 5.18
N HIS A 231 3.58 -26.20 4.08
CA HIS A 231 4.32 -24.92 4.02
C HIS A 231 3.55 -23.87 3.21
N CYS A 232 2.80 -23.01 3.90
CA CYS A 232 2.01 -21.93 3.26
C CYS A 232 2.86 -20.72 2.84
N THR A 233 4.13 -20.64 3.27
CA THR A 233 4.94 -19.42 3.21
C THR A 233 5.57 -19.13 1.86
N ASP A 234 5.47 -20.02 0.88
CA ASP A 234 6.16 -19.87 -0.41
C ASP A 234 5.45 -18.89 -1.38
N ASN A 235 4.25 -18.36 -1.01
CA ASN A 235 3.42 -17.49 -1.85
C ASN A 235 3.28 -16.06 -1.29
N ALA A 236 4.27 -15.59 -0.55
CA ALA A 236 4.23 -14.31 0.17
C ALA A 236 3.91 -13.08 -0.71
N GLU A 237 4.30 -13.10 -1.98
CA GLU A 237 4.08 -12.01 -2.92
C GLU A 237 2.59 -11.83 -3.26
N VAL A 238 1.89 -12.93 -3.53
CA VAL A 238 0.44 -12.90 -3.83
C VAL A 238 -0.35 -12.63 -2.56
N GLU A 239 0.05 -13.20 -1.43
CA GLU A 239 -0.54 -12.89 -0.11
C GLU A 239 -0.43 -11.40 0.22
N SER A 240 0.73 -10.81 -0.04
CA SER A 240 0.97 -9.37 0.13
C SER A 240 0.07 -8.53 -0.79
N PHE A 241 -0.14 -8.97 -2.03
CA PHE A 241 -1.10 -8.34 -2.93
C PHE A 241 -2.52 -8.42 -2.38
N PHE A 242 -2.98 -9.60 -1.96
CA PHE A 242 -4.33 -9.75 -1.40
C PHE A 242 -4.53 -8.95 -0.12
N HIS A 243 -3.53 -8.91 0.75
CA HIS A 243 -3.57 -8.05 1.93
C HIS A 243 -3.76 -6.58 1.57
N THR A 244 -2.99 -6.13 0.58
CA THR A 244 -3.05 -4.76 0.05
C THR A 244 -4.42 -4.46 -0.58
N LEU A 245 -4.89 -5.33 -1.48
CA LEU A 245 -6.19 -5.22 -2.14
C LEU A 245 -7.34 -5.14 -1.13
N LYS A 246 -7.35 -6.06 -0.16
CA LYS A 246 -8.37 -6.08 0.90
C LYS A 246 -8.31 -4.80 1.76
N GLY A 247 -7.11 -4.30 2.04
CA GLY A 247 -6.91 -3.07 2.79
C GLY A 247 -7.35 -1.81 2.06
N ASP A 248 -7.00 -1.73 0.79
CA ASP A 248 -7.18 -0.53 0.00
C ASP A 248 -8.63 -0.33 -0.47
N ILE A 249 -9.31 -1.42 -0.90
CA ILE A 249 -10.64 -1.30 -1.49
C ILE A 249 -11.73 -2.20 -0.88
N ILE A 250 -11.42 -3.44 -0.43
CA ILE A 250 -12.49 -4.37 -0.07
C ILE A 250 -13.11 -4.03 1.29
N ARG A 251 -12.30 -3.80 2.30
CA ARG A 251 -12.77 -3.58 3.69
C ARG A 251 -13.55 -2.28 3.90
N LYS A 252 -13.52 -1.37 2.95
CA LYS A 252 -14.15 -0.03 3.05
C LYS A 252 -15.30 0.20 2.10
N ASN A 253 -15.55 -0.74 1.19
CA ASN A 253 -16.63 -0.64 0.24
C ASN A 253 -17.60 -1.81 0.46
N SER A 254 -18.86 -1.52 0.39
CA SER A 254 -19.92 -2.50 0.22
C SER A 254 -20.28 -2.56 -1.26
N PHE A 255 -20.34 -3.77 -1.81
CA PHE A 255 -20.63 -3.96 -3.24
C PHE A 255 -22.06 -4.48 -3.40
N LYS A 256 -22.90 -3.73 -4.10
CA LYS A 256 -24.30 -4.08 -4.33
C LYS A 256 -24.48 -5.15 -5.43
N SER A 257 -23.55 -5.19 -6.40
CA SER A 257 -23.60 -6.14 -7.52
C SER A 257 -22.21 -6.71 -7.86
N GLU A 258 -22.19 -7.86 -8.54
CA GLU A 258 -20.94 -8.44 -9.09
C GLU A 258 -20.29 -7.47 -10.09
N LYS A 259 -21.10 -6.83 -10.96
CA LYS A 259 -20.60 -5.84 -11.93
C LYS A 259 -19.83 -4.72 -11.22
N GLN A 260 -20.43 -4.13 -10.17
CA GLN A 260 -19.76 -3.07 -9.40
C GLN A 260 -18.44 -3.55 -8.77
N LEU A 261 -18.41 -4.77 -8.22
CA LEU A 261 -17.18 -5.33 -7.67
C LEU A 261 -16.14 -5.57 -8.77
N ARG A 262 -16.55 -6.12 -9.93
CA ARG A 262 -15.69 -6.37 -11.07
C ARG A 262 -15.08 -5.09 -11.63
N ASP A 263 -15.86 -4.06 -11.85
CA ASP A 263 -15.40 -2.76 -12.35
C ASP A 263 -14.41 -2.11 -11.36
N LYS A 264 -14.70 -2.22 -10.08
CA LYS A 264 -13.79 -1.71 -9.04
C LYS A 264 -12.47 -2.45 -8.98
N LEU A 265 -12.49 -3.78 -9.13
CA LEU A 265 -11.29 -4.62 -9.20
C LEU A 265 -10.49 -4.33 -10.46
N ALA A 266 -11.15 -4.22 -11.62
CA ALA A 266 -10.49 -3.87 -12.89
C ALA A 266 -9.76 -2.52 -12.78
N GLY A 267 -10.47 -1.48 -12.33
CA GLY A 267 -9.88 -0.15 -12.14
C GLY A 267 -8.74 -0.14 -11.10
N TYR A 268 -8.85 -0.93 -10.04
CA TYR A 268 -7.79 -1.04 -9.06
C TYR A 268 -6.56 -1.77 -9.61
N ILE A 269 -6.75 -2.94 -10.21
CA ILE A 269 -5.64 -3.78 -10.69
C ILE A 269 -4.94 -3.13 -11.88
N GLN A 270 -5.70 -2.76 -12.92
CA GLN A 270 -5.13 -2.32 -14.18
C GLN A 270 -4.56 -0.91 -14.10
N HIS A 271 -5.28 0.01 -13.47
CA HIS A 271 -4.87 1.41 -13.41
C HIS A 271 -4.08 1.74 -12.15
N PHE A 272 -4.61 1.42 -10.96
CA PHE A 272 -3.97 1.88 -9.74
C PHE A 272 -2.78 1.00 -9.34
N TYR A 273 -2.99 -0.32 -9.14
CA TYR A 273 -1.94 -1.21 -8.64
C TYR A 273 -0.77 -1.32 -9.62
N ASN A 274 -1.05 -1.60 -10.90
CA ASN A 274 -0.02 -1.83 -11.89
C ASN A 274 0.69 -0.55 -12.36
N ARG A 275 0.02 0.62 -12.37
CA ARG A 275 0.54 1.86 -13.00
C ARG A 275 0.81 3.02 -12.05
N TYR A 276 0.20 3.04 -10.86
CA TYR A 276 0.33 4.19 -9.95
C TYR A 276 0.86 3.82 -8.57
N ARG A 277 0.65 2.56 -8.13
CA ARG A 277 1.06 2.16 -6.80
C ARG A 277 2.56 1.93 -6.72
N LEU A 278 3.27 2.71 -5.89
CA LEU A 278 4.70 2.53 -5.64
C LEU A 278 4.94 1.32 -4.75
N HIS A 279 5.92 0.48 -5.13
CA HIS A 279 6.33 -0.71 -4.41
C HIS A 279 7.71 -0.57 -3.79
N SER A 280 7.83 -0.74 -2.49
CA SER A 280 9.11 -0.65 -1.79
C SER A 280 10.11 -1.71 -2.23
N SER A 281 9.63 -2.91 -2.60
CA SER A 281 10.45 -3.99 -3.15
C SER A 281 11.01 -3.71 -4.55
N LEU A 282 10.45 -2.72 -5.26
CA LEU A 282 10.88 -2.27 -6.60
C LEU A 282 11.58 -0.91 -6.55
N GLY A 283 12.16 -0.54 -5.42
CA GLY A 283 12.80 0.76 -5.25
C GLY A 283 11.82 1.94 -5.36
N TYR A 284 10.57 1.74 -4.91
CA TYR A 284 9.48 2.73 -5.03
C TYR A 284 9.11 3.09 -6.47
N ARG A 285 9.25 2.13 -7.39
CA ARG A 285 8.66 2.22 -8.74
C ARG A 285 7.32 1.49 -8.76
N THR A 286 6.49 1.82 -9.75
CA THR A 286 5.30 1.03 -10.06
C THR A 286 5.70 -0.26 -10.78
N PRO A 287 4.88 -1.32 -10.78
CA PRO A 287 5.13 -2.51 -11.59
C PRO A 287 5.35 -2.21 -13.08
N HIS A 288 4.60 -1.26 -13.63
CA HIS A 288 4.73 -0.87 -15.03
C HIS A 288 6.05 -0.15 -15.34
N GLU A 289 6.41 0.86 -14.53
CA GLU A 289 7.69 1.57 -14.67
C GLU A 289 8.88 0.64 -14.50
N TYR A 290 8.80 -0.29 -13.54
CA TYR A 290 9.86 -1.25 -13.30
C TYR A 290 10.14 -2.13 -14.54
N GLU A 291 9.10 -2.59 -15.24
CA GLU A 291 9.25 -3.34 -16.48
C GLU A 291 9.85 -2.52 -17.64
N ILE A 292 9.55 -1.22 -17.73
CA ILE A 292 10.11 -0.36 -18.79
C ILE A 292 11.61 -0.09 -18.57
N VAL A 293 12.03 0.06 -17.32
CA VAL A 293 13.42 0.43 -17.00
C VAL A 293 14.35 -0.79 -16.97
N THR A 294 13.81 -1.99 -16.75
CA THR A 294 14.62 -3.20 -16.51
C THR A 294 14.38 -4.31 -17.55
N GLY A 295 13.45 -4.13 -18.48
CA GLY A 295 13.18 -5.03 -19.61
C GLY A 295 13.64 -4.40 -20.88
#